data_899cbcb53e53b36fed0a4e085354dfe2
#
_entry.id   899cbcb53e53b36fed0a4e085354dfe2
#
_cell.length_a   1.000
_cell.length_b   1.000
_cell.length_c   1.000
_cell.angle_alpha   90.00
_cell.angle_beta   90.00
_cell.angle_gamma   90.00
#
_symmetry.space_group_name_H-M   'P 1'
#
loop_
_entity.id
_entity.type
_entity.pdbx_description
1 polymer ?
#
loop_
_entity_poly.entity_id
_entity_poly.type
_entity_poly.pdbx_seq_one_letter_code
_entity_poly.pdbx_strand_id
1 'polypeptide(L)'
;MCTVLEQVENLQSALRTEINKVPESTSISGGDVYTRWGRTSCPSGDTETVYTEIIGGGYYSHSGSPSNYMCLPNDPQWDQTGLSADDVGYIYGAEYETSTSSSFQHLNEKEVPCTVCKANAGTVIMIPARTTCYGGWRLEYSGYVMSGHNSHVGNKDAICIDASPEVLSNSSNGNENGALLYFVKVQCGALKCPPYVDAKLLTCVVCSK
;
A
#
# COMPACT_ATOMS: atom_id res chain seq x y z
N MET A 1 29.91 -4.52 -61.61
CA MET A 1 30.44 -4.12 -60.32
C MET A 1 29.38 -3.27 -59.63
N CYS A 2 28.75 -3.77 -58.59
CA CYS A 2 27.84 -2.96 -57.81
C CYS A 2 28.62 -1.88 -57.09
N THR A 3 28.18 -0.63 -57.18
CA THR A 3 28.85 0.49 -56.53
C THR A 3 28.64 0.44 -55.02
N VAL A 4 29.57 1.02 -54.27
CA VAL A 4 29.42 1.10 -52.78
C VAL A 4 28.09 1.76 -52.36
N LEU A 5 27.60 2.70 -53.17
CA LEU A 5 26.32 3.36 -52.99
C LEU A 5 25.14 2.39 -53.08
N GLU A 6 25.11 1.51 -54.11
CA GLU A 6 24.05 0.49 -54.25
C GLU A 6 24.05 -0.53 -53.09
N GLN A 7 25.22 -0.83 -52.54
CA GLN A 7 25.36 -1.71 -51.37
C GLN A 7 24.80 -1.04 -50.11
N VAL A 8 25.02 0.25 -49.89
CA VAL A 8 24.49 1.01 -48.78
C VAL A 8 22.96 1.12 -48.85
N GLU A 9 22.40 1.41 -50.01
CA GLU A 9 20.96 1.50 -50.21
C GLU A 9 20.25 0.15 -49.97
N ASN A 10 20.86 -0.94 -50.46
CA ASN A 10 20.35 -2.28 -50.20
C ASN A 10 20.39 -2.65 -48.72
N LEU A 11 21.44 -2.29 -47.98
CA LEU A 11 21.53 -2.50 -46.53
C LEU A 11 20.51 -1.66 -45.75
N GLN A 12 20.30 -0.40 -46.15
CA GLN A 12 19.30 0.46 -45.53
C GLN A 12 17.89 -0.06 -45.77
N SER A 13 17.58 -0.56 -46.96
CA SER A 13 16.30 -1.17 -47.28
C SER A 13 16.05 -2.44 -46.46
N ALA A 14 17.06 -3.31 -46.37
CA ALA A 14 16.98 -4.54 -45.54
C ALA A 14 16.78 -4.23 -44.06
N LEU A 15 17.52 -3.24 -43.52
CA LEU A 15 17.36 -2.78 -42.13
C LEU A 15 15.95 -2.22 -41.84
N ARG A 16 15.41 -1.41 -42.75
CA ARG A 16 14.02 -0.91 -42.62
C ARG A 16 12.99 -2.05 -42.63
N THR A 17 13.22 -3.08 -43.44
CA THR A 17 12.34 -4.24 -43.50
C THR A 17 12.41 -5.06 -42.22
N GLU A 18 13.59 -5.21 -41.61
CA GLU A 18 13.73 -5.89 -40.30
C GLU A 18 13.19 -5.07 -39.14
N ILE A 19 13.34 -3.74 -39.14
CA ILE A 19 12.76 -2.84 -38.14
C ILE A 19 11.23 -2.91 -38.18
N ASN A 20 10.64 -2.97 -39.38
CA ASN A 20 9.17 -3.10 -39.53
C ASN A 20 8.63 -4.49 -39.17
N LYS A 21 9.50 -5.50 -39.03
CA LYS A 21 9.12 -6.84 -38.52
C LYS A 21 9.22 -6.96 -37.01
N VAL A 22 9.91 -6.00 -36.35
CA VAL A 22 9.83 -5.91 -34.88
C VAL A 22 8.40 -5.56 -34.58
N PRO A 23 7.61 -6.45 -33.91
CA PRO A 23 6.26 -6.08 -33.52
C PRO A 23 6.40 -4.78 -32.72
N GLU A 24 5.60 -3.75 -33.08
CA GLU A 24 5.40 -2.60 -32.20
C GLU A 24 5.29 -3.18 -30.81
N SER A 25 6.18 -2.78 -29.91
CA SER A 25 6.30 -3.37 -28.59
C SER A 25 4.89 -3.61 -28.09
N THR A 26 4.52 -4.88 -27.97
CA THR A 26 3.38 -5.21 -27.10
C THR A 26 3.67 -4.40 -25.86
N SER A 27 2.90 -3.34 -25.65
CA SER A 27 3.02 -2.53 -24.46
C SER A 27 2.95 -3.55 -23.34
N ILE A 28 4.12 -3.88 -22.76
CA ILE A 28 4.14 -4.58 -21.50
C ILE A 28 3.39 -3.61 -20.63
N SER A 29 2.10 -3.88 -20.38
CA SER A 29 1.35 -3.12 -19.41
C SER A 29 1.96 -3.45 -18.05
N GLY A 30 3.14 -2.89 -17.82
CA GLY A 30 3.81 -2.90 -16.55
C GLY A 30 2.91 -2.11 -15.62
N GLY A 31 2.36 -2.77 -14.61
CA GLY A 31 1.66 -2.09 -13.54
C GLY A 31 2.47 -2.27 -12.26
N ASP A 32 2.50 -1.24 -11.43
CA ASP A 32 3.00 -1.36 -10.07
C ASP A 32 1.86 -1.77 -9.13
N VAL A 33 2.22 -2.42 -8.01
CA VAL A 33 1.26 -2.95 -7.05
C VAL A 33 1.36 -2.16 -5.75
N TYR A 34 0.21 -1.80 -5.20
CA TYR A 34 0.13 -1.15 -3.89
C TYR A 34 -1.01 -1.71 -3.06
N THR A 35 -0.93 -1.55 -1.76
CA THR A 35 -2.05 -1.86 -0.86
C THR A 35 -2.85 -0.60 -0.55
N ARG A 36 -4.15 -0.67 -0.79
CA ARG A 36 -5.12 0.30 -0.29
C ARG A 36 -5.59 -0.15 1.08
N TRP A 37 -5.14 0.54 2.08
CA TRP A 37 -5.43 0.25 3.48
C TRP A 37 -6.75 0.89 3.91
N GLY A 38 -7.58 0.17 4.62
CA GLY A 38 -8.86 0.65 5.12
C GLY A 38 -10.01 0.55 4.13
N ARG A 39 -9.85 -0.17 2.99
CA ARG A 39 -10.89 -0.32 1.97
C ARG A 39 -10.96 -1.75 1.46
N THR A 40 -12.17 -2.16 1.05
CA THR A 40 -12.46 -3.47 0.46
C THR A 40 -12.39 -3.48 -1.08
N SER A 41 -12.05 -2.35 -1.69
CA SER A 41 -11.99 -2.19 -3.14
C SER A 41 -10.88 -1.25 -3.57
N CYS A 42 -10.34 -1.44 -4.76
CA CYS A 42 -9.44 -0.50 -5.41
C CYS A 42 -10.17 0.78 -5.85
N PRO A 43 -9.47 1.91 -6.07
CA PRO A 43 -10.07 3.08 -6.70
C PRO A 43 -10.69 2.73 -8.06
N SER A 44 -11.74 3.46 -8.44
CA SER A 44 -12.34 3.32 -9.78
C SER A 44 -11.37 3.84 -10.85
N GLY A 45 -11.39 3.23 -12.03
CA GLY A 45 -10.57 3.63 -13.18
C GLY A 45 -9.59 2.55 -13.61
N ASP A 46 -8.33 2.93 -13.83
CA ASP A 46 -7.29 2.05 -14.39
C ASP A 46 -6.59 1.19 -13.32
N THR A 47 -7.32 0.70 -12.33
CA THR A 47 -6.77 -0.19 -11.29
C THR A 47 -7.50 -1.52 -11.27
N GLU A 48 -6.75 -2.60 -11.08
CA GLU A 48 -7.24 -3.96 -10.97
C GLU A 48 -7.10 -4.44 -9.53
N THR A 49 -8.14 -5.10 -8.99
CA THR A 49 -8.04 -5.77 -7.68
C THR A 49 -7.32 -7.09 -7.85
N VAL A 50 -6.22 -7.27 -7.11
CA VAL A 50 -5.49 -8.54 -7.05
C VAL A 50 -6.14 -9.46 -6.01
N TYR A 51 -6.30 -8.97 -4.79
CA TYR A 51 -7.06 -9.60 -3.71
C TYR A 51 -7.44 -8.57 -2.64
N THR A 52 -8.34 -8.97 -1.76
CA THR A 52 -8.81 -8.15 -0.64
C THR A 52 -9.01 -9.01 0.59
N GLU A 53 -8.95 -8.49 1.78
CA GLU A 53 -9.54 -8.95 3.02
C GLU A 53 -9.07 -8.12 4.23
N ILE A 54 -8.25 -8.67 5.14
CA ILE A 54 -7.95 -8.10 6.45
C ILE A 54 -6.48 -7.71 6.61
N ILE A 55 -6.22 -6.64 7.34
CA ILE A 55 -4.86 -6.30 7.77
C ILE A 55 -4.43 -7.26 8.88
N GLY A 56 -3.24 -7.86 8.70
CA GLY A 56 -2.54 -8.60 9.75
C GLY A 56 -1.28 -7.88 10.21
N GLY A 57 -0.89 -8.09 11.47
CA GLY A 57 0.34 -7.55 12.04
C GLY A 57 0.70 -8.23 13.37
N GLY A 58 1.82 -7.86 13.96
CA GLY A 58 2.22 -8.36 15.27
C GLY A 58 1.36 -7.77 16.40
N TYR A 59 1.14 -8.54 17.46
CA TYR A 59 0.39 -8.11 18.64
C TYR A 59 0.98 -6.84 19.26
N TYR A 60 0.14 -5.93 19.71
CA TYR A 60 0.54 -4.58 20.14
C TYR A 60 1.54 -4.54 21.31
N SER A 61 1.51 -5.52 22.21
CA SER A 61 2.36 -5.57 23.40
C SER A 61 3.52 -6.57 23.29
N HIS A 62 3.68 -7.27 22.15
CA HIS A 62 4.82 -8.14 21.94
C HIS A 62 6.07 -7.34 21.54
N SER A 63 7.21 -7.64 22.13
CA SER A 63 8.51 -7.04 21.77
C SER A 63 9.08 -7.60 20.47
N GLY A 64 8.62 -8.75 20.03
CA GLY A 64 8.96 -9.42 18.77
C GLY A 64 7.72 -9.59 17.89
N SER A 65 7.83 -10.36 16.83
CA SER A 65 6.82 -10.58 15.79
C SER A 65 6.92 -9.57 14.62
N PRO A 66 6.17 -9.75 13.54
CA PRO A 66 6.23 -8.86 12.39
C PRO A 66 5.98 -7.40 12.77
N SER A 67 6.86 -6.50 12.36
CA SER A 67 6.68 -5.04 12.51
C SER A 67 5.78 -4.47 11.41
N ASN A 68 5.79 -5.08 10.23
CA ASN A 68 5.04 -4.63 9.08
C ASN A 68 3.57 -5.05 9.18
N TYR A 69 2.68 -4.20 8.68
CA TYR A 69 1.33 -4.64 8.37
C TYR A 69 1.32 -5.38 7.03
N MET A 70 0.48 -6.40 6.93
CA MET A 70 0.29 -7.22 5.73
C MET A 70 -1.20 -7.28 5.39
N CYS A 71 -1.52 -7.21 4.11
CA CYS A 71 -2.86 -7.50 3.65
C CYS A 71 -2.97 -9.02 3.45
N LEU A 72 -3.80 -9.68 4.24
CA LEU A 72 -3.97 -11.13 4.21
C LEU A 72 -5.16 -11.48 3.31
N PRO A 73 -5.03 -12.45 2.38
CA PRO A 73 -6.13 -12.89 1.52
C PRO A 73 -7.16 -13.75 2.29
N ASN A 74 -8.39 -13.79 1.79
CA ASN A 74 -9.47 -14.59 2.36
C ASN A 74 -9.45 -16.07 1.93
N ASP A 75 -8.53 -16.46 1.07
CA ASP A 75 -8.35 -17.82 0.54
C ASP A 75 -6.96 -18.39 0.83
N PRO A 76 -6.53 -18.42 2.11
CA PRO A 76 -5.18 -18.84 2.46
C PRO A 76 -4.92 -20.30 2.04
N GLN A 77 -3.69 -20.56 1.60
CA GLN A 77 -3.22 -21.89 1.29
C GLN A 77 -2.21 -22.34 2.34
N TRP A 78 -2.35 -23.58 2.78
CA TRP A 78 -1.55 -24.14 3.86
C TRP A 78 -0.57 -25.19 3.34
N ASP A 79 0.61 -25.26 3.96
CA ASP A 79 1.57 -26.32 3.69
C ASP A 79 0.97 -27.68 4.05
N GLN A 80 1.13 -28.65 3.14
CA GLN A 80 0.65 -30.02 3.29
C GLN A 80 1.75 -30.98 3.77
N THR A 81 2.97 -30.52 3.98
CA THR A 81 4.11 -31.37 4.36
C THR A 81 4.13 -31.74 5.85
N GLY A 82 3.28 -31.09 6.66
CA GLY A 82 3.24 -31.28 8.10
C GLY A 82 4.43 -30.64 8.84
N LEU A 83 5.09 -29.65 8.22
CA LEU A 83 6.13 -28.87 8.89
C LEU A 83 5.55 -28.22 10.15
N SER A 84 6.25 -28.34 11.27
CA SER A 84 5.90 -27.67 12.54
C SER A 84 7.12 -26.97 13.13
N ALA A 85 6.87 -25.92 13.90
CA ALA A 85 7.89 -25.20 14.65
C ALA A 85 7.30 -24.71 15.98
N ASP A 86 8.05 -24.80 17.06
CA ASP A 86 7.62 -24.41 18.41
C ASP A 86 8.11 -22.98 18.79
N ASP A 87 9.20 -22.53 18.16
CA ASP A 87 9.78 -21.20 18.40
C ASP A 87 9.43 -20.28 17.22
N VAL A 88 8.35 -19.50 17.38
CA VAL A 88 7.67 -18.80 16.28
C VAL A 88 7.30 -17.36 16.63
N GLY A 89 7.12 -16.54 15.58
CA GLY A 89 6.39 -15.28 15.66
C GLY A 89 4.90 -15.49 15.34
N TYR A 90 4.05 -14.56 15.78
CA TYR A 90 2.61 -14.62 15.54
C TYR A 90 2.14 -13.42 14.73
N ILE A 91 1.09 -13.64 13.91
CA ILE A 91 0.36 -12.59 13.22
C ILE A 91 -1.08 -12.55 13.76
N TYR A 92 -1.62 -11.36 13.95
CA TYR A 92 -2.94 -11.07 14.46
C TYR A 92 -3.68 -10.16 13.49
N GLY A 93 -5.02 -10.16 13.51
CA GLY A 93 -5.82 -9.15 12.83
C GLY A 93 -5.56 -7.76 13.38
N ALA A 94 -5.82 -6.72 12.59
CA ALA A 94 -5.65 -5.34 13.01
C ALA A 94 -6.99 -4.67 13.29
N GLU A 95 -7.03 -3.83 14.33
CA GLU A 95 -8.18 -3.03 14.76
C GLU A 95 -7.90 -1.53 14.70
N TYR A 96 -8.94 -0.76 14.41
CA TYR A 96 -8.88 0.70 14.52
C TYR A 96 -8.96 1.14 15.98
N GLU A 97 -8.07 2.04 16.38
CA GLU A 97 -8.07 2.67 17.70
C GLU A 97 -8.36 4.16 17.55
N THR A 98 -9.62 4.46 17.35
CA THR A 98 -10.09 5.80 16.96
C THR A 98 -11.04 6.44 17.95
N SER A 99 -11.12 5.93 19.20
CA SER A 99 -12.04 6.39 20.26
C SER A 99 -11.96 7.90 20.55
N THR A 100 -10.78 8.52 20.35
CA THR A 100 -10.55 9.94 20.60
C THR A 100 -10.90 10.85 19.42
N SER A 101 -11.30 10.30 18.29
CA SER A 101 -11.64 11.04 17.07
C SER A 101 -13.14 11.04 16.83
N SER A 102 -13.81 12.18 16.98
CA SER A 102 -15.25 12.28 16.78
C SER A 102 -15.72 11.83 15.38
N SER A 103 -14.91 12.10 14.36
CA SER A 103 -15.23 11.73 12.97
C SER A 103 -15.06 10.24 12.67
N PHE A 104 -14.20 9.54 13.42
CA PHE A 104 -13.83 8.15 13.18
C PHE A 104 -14.21 7.21 14.34
N GLN A 105 -14.92 7.70 15.35
CA GLN A 105 -15.31 6.92 16.54
C GLN A 105 -16.12 5.67 16.17
N HIS A 106 -16.88 5.71 15.09
CA HIS A 106 -17.69 4.58 14.61
C HIS A 106 -16.84 3.39 14.10
N LEU A 107 -15.55 3.59 13.87
CA LEU A 107 -14.60 2.54 13.48
C LEU A 107 -13.89 1.90 14.69
N ASN A 108 -13.95 2.53 15.87
CA ASN A 108 -13.21 2.06 17.05
C ASN A 108 -13.48 0.58 17.35
N GLU A 109 -12.44 -0.18 17.66
CA GLU A 109 -12.49 -1.63 17.95
C GLU A 109 -13.02 -2.46 16.75
N LYS A 110 -12.87 -1.96 15.52
CA LYS A 110 -13.30 -2.67 14.31
C LYS A 110 -12.12 -3.16 13.51
N GLU A 111 -12.26 -4.34 12.94
CA GLU A 111 -11.26 -4.94 12.06
C GLU A 111 -11.10 -4.14 10.78
N VAL A 112 -9.85 -3.97 10.37
CA VAL A 112 -9.45 -3.10 9.28
C VAL A 112 -9.31 -3.89 7.98
N PRO A 113 -10.07 -3.57 6.93
CA PRO A 113 -9.92 -4.20 5.63
C PRO A 113 -8.71 -3.64 4.87
N CYS A 114 -8.28 -4.40 3.87
CA CYS A 114 -7.28 -3.97 2.90
C CYS A 114 -7.55 -4.58 1.53
N THR A 115 -7.04 -3.92 0.50
CA THR A 115 -7.11 -4.41 -0.88
C THR A 115 -5.77 -4.21 -1.56
N VAL A 116 -5.25 -5.24 -2.18
CA VAL A 116 -4.06 -5.15 -3.05
C VAL A 116 -4.51 -4.79 -4.44
N CYS A 117 -3.99 -3.68 -4.94
CA CYS A 117 -4.38 -3.05 -6.20
C CYS A 117 -3.19 -3.00 -7.16
N LYS A 118 -3.44 -3.36 -8.42
CA LYS A 118 -2.48 -3.15 -9.51
C LYS A 118 -2.87 -1.87 -10.25
N ALA A 119 -2.02 -0.87 -10.21
CA ALA A 119 -2.16 0.36 -10.99
C ALA A 119 -1.65 0.16 -12.41
N ASN A 120 -2.31 0.75 -13.39
CA ASN A 120 -1.77 0.85 -14.75
C ASN A 120 -0.77 2.03 -14.82
N ALA A 121 0.35 1.89 -14.08
CA ALA A 121 1.38 2.89 -13.92
C ALA A 121 2.71 2.20 -13.57
N GLY A 122 3.83 2.77 -13.96
CA GLY A 122 5.17 2.18 -13.75
C GLY A 122 5.68 2.28 -12.32
N THR A 123 5.14 3.15 -11.49
CA THR A 123 5.61 3.39 -10.13
C THR A 123 4.48 3.90 -9.25
N VAL A 124 4.42 3.39 -8.02
CA VAL A 124 3.50 3.88 -6.97
C VAL A 124 4.30 4.27 -5.73
N ILE A 125 3.95 5.40 -5.12
CA ILE A 125 4.55 5.89 -3.89
C ILE A 125 3.52 6.38 -2.89
N MET A 126 3.77 6.18 -1.61
CA MET A 126 3.06 6.87 -0.52
C MET A 126 3.85 8.11 -0.12
N ILE A 127 3.18 9.26 -0.06
CA ILE A 127 3.78 10.55 0.31
C ILE A 127 3.12 11.05 1.58
N PRO A 128 3.83 11.04 2.72
CA PRO A 128 3.30 11.55 3.98
C PRO A 128 3.27 13.07 3.99
N ALA A 129 2.46 13.66 4.88
CA ALA A 129 2.28 15.09 5.09
C ALA A 129 1.73 15.84 3.87
N ARG A 130 1.05 15.14 2.96
CA ARG A 130 0.42 15.76 1.80
C ARG A 130 -1.04 15.34 1.66
N THR A 131 -1.80 16.21 0.98
CA THR A 131 -3.21 15.94 0.61
C THR A 131 -3.39 15.88 -0.92
N THR A 132 -2.32 16.16 -1.68
CA THR A 132 -2.29 16.12 -3.15
C THR A 132 -0.97 15.55 -3.64
N CYS A 133 -0.98 14.86 -4.76
CA CYS A 133 0.23 14.40 -5.44
C CYS A 133 1.05 15.57 -6.00
N TYR A 134 2.33 15.33 -6.27
CA TYR A 134 3.15 16.26 -7.04
C TYR A 134 2.73 16.32 -8.51
N GLY A 135 3.08 17.38 -9.21
CA GLY A 135 2.74 17.55 -10.63
C GLY A 135 3.17 16.37 -11.50
N GLY A 136 2.26 15.89 -12.35
CA GLY A 136 2.48 14.73 -13.22
C GLY A 136 2.27 13.35 -12.57
N TRP A 137 1.86 13.30 -11.28
CA TRP A 137 1.45 12.10 -10.59
C TRP A 137 -0.06 12.04 -10.45
N ARG A 138 -0.64 10.87 -10.65
CA ARG A 138 -2.07 10.58 -10.46
C ARG A 138 -2.32 10.22 -8.99
N LEU A 139 -3.42 10.71 -8.42
CA LEU A 139 -3.88 10.34 -7.09
C LEU A 139 -4.60 8.98 -7.16
N GLU A 140 -4.11 8.01 -6.42
CA GLU A 140 -4.81 6.75 -6.19
C GLU A 140 -5.79 6.89 -5.02
N TYR A 141 -5.31 7.33 -3.86
CA TYR A 141 -6.14 7.71 -2.72
C TYR A 141 -5.39 8.64 -1.77
N SER A 142 -6.14 9.29 -0.88
CA SER A 142 -5.62 10.13 0.21
C SER A 142 -6.15 9.65 1.54
N GLY A 143 -5.47 10.02 2.63
CA GLY A 143 -5.91 9.65 3.95
C GLY A 143 -5.03 10.15 5.07
N TYR A 144 -4.92 9.34 6.12
CA TYR A 144 -4.16 9.64 7.31
C TYR A 144 -3.12 8.56 7.57
N VAL A 145 -1.94 8.97 8.01
CA VAL A 145 -0.92 8.04 8.48
C VAL A 145 -1.38 7.44 9.82
N MET A 146 -1.42 6.12 9.88
CA MET A 146 -1.70 5.38 11.11
C MET A 146 -0.58 4.37 11.37
N SER A 147 -0.37 4.06 12.66
CA SER A 147 0.65 3.14 13.15
C SER A 147 0.28 2.67 14.57
N GLY A 148 1.13 1.86 15.21
CA GLY A 148 1.00 1.50 16.62
C GLY A 148 1.09 2.73 17.55
N HIS A 149 0.56 2.62 18.78
CA HIS A 149 0.64 3.67 19.77
C HIS A 149 2.09 3.87 20.24
N ASN A 150 2.46 5.11 20.57
CA ASN A 150 3.82 5.45 20.99
C ASN A 150 4.29 4.80 22.30
N SER A 151 3.37 4.25 23.12
CA SER A 151 3.69 3.49 24.34
C SER A 151 3.72 1.98 24.14
N HIS A 152 3.40 1.48 22.94
CA HIS A 152 3.42 0.05 22.67
C HIS A 152 4.84 -0.47 22.45
N VAL A 153 5.13 -1.67 22.92
CA VAL A 153 6.48 -2.24 22.93
C VAL A 153 6.98 -2.57 21.52
N GLY A 154 6.11 -3.11 20.68
CA GLY A 154 6.46 -3.49 19.31
C GLY A 154 6.34 -2.33 18.33
N ASN A 155 7.42 -1.97 17.66
CA ASN A 155 7.36 -1.02 16.55
C ASN A 155 6.46 -1.56 15.43
N LYS A 156 5.72 -0.66 14.80
CA LYS A 156 4.88 -0.93 13.63
C LYS A 156 5.20 0.04 12.51
N ASP A 157 5.05 -0.41 11.27
CA ASP A 157 5.10 0.44 10.10
C ASP A 157 4.06 1.56 10.18
N ALA A 158 4.35 2.65 9.49
CA ALA A 158 3.40 3.71 9.26
C ALA A 158 2.76 3.53 7.88
N ILE A 159 1.44 3.33 7.85
CA ILE A 159 0.67 3.09 6.63
C ILE A 159 -0.34 4.21 6.39
N CYS A 160 -0.72 4.42 5.12
CA CYS A 160 -1.71 5.42 4.73
C CYS A 160 -3.10 4.80 4.74
N ILE A 161 -3.89 5.02 5.78
CA ILE A 161 -5.30 4.58 5.83
C ILE A 161 -6.14 5.56 5.01
N ASP A 162 -7.02 5.03 4.15
CA ASP A 162 -7.93 5.82 3.30
C ASP A 162 -8.75 6.83 4.13
N ALA A 163 -9.02 8.02 3.58
CA ALA A 163 -9.81 9.06 4.26
C ALA A 163 -11.27 8.68 4.49
N SER A 164 -11.78 7.70 3.74
CA SER A 164 -13.12 7.13 3.88
C SER A 164 -13.02 5.65 4.24
N PRO A 165 -12.50 5.31 5.43
CA PRO A 165 -12.19 3.93 5.77
C PRO A 165 -13.47 3.11 6.00
N GLU A 166 -13.40 1.84 5.67
CA GLU A 166 -14.44 0.83 5.88
C GLU A 166 -14.06 -0.07 7.06
N VAL A 167 -15.00 -0.90 7.48
CA VAL A 167 -14.79 -2.02 8.40
C VAL A 167 -15.12 -3.32 7.69
N LEU A 168 -14.58 -4.45 8.15
CA LEU A 168 -14.96 -5.75 7.63
C LEU A 168 -16.44 -6.04 7.87
N SER A 169 -17.08 -6.74 6.94
CA SER A 169 -18.54 -6.98 6.97
C SER A 169 -19.03 -7.73 8.20
N ASN A 170 -18.19 -8.50 8.85
CA ASN A 170 -18.51 -9.25 10.08
C ASN A 170 -17.69 -8.76 11.27
N SER A 171 -17.21 -7.52 11.22
CA SER A 171 -16.43 -6.92 12.29
C SER A 171 -17.19 -6.96 13.61
N SER A 172 -16.53 -7.46 14.64
CA SER A 172 -17.07 -7.48 16.00
C SER A 172 -16.90 -6.11 16.70
N ASN A 173 -17.42 -5.97 17.89
CA ASN A 173 -17.08 -4.90 18.84
C ASN A 173 -16.25 -5.47 20.01
N GLY A 174 -15.53 -6.56 19.75
CA GLY A 174 -14.99 -7.42 20.79
C GLY A 174 -13.74 -6.91 21.45
N ASN A 175 -13.05 -5.92 20.90
CA ASN A 175 -11.74 -5.45 21.40
C ASN A 175 -10.78 -6.65 21.61
N GLU A 176 -10.51 -7.38 20.54
CA GLU A 176 -9.64 -8.57 20.56
C GLU A 176 -8.15 -8.20 20.68
N ASN A 177 -7.81 -6.91 20.48
CA ASN A 177 -6.48 -6.35 20.72
C ASN A 177 -5.35 -7.05 19.96
N GLY A 178 -5.48 -7.21 18.68
CA GLY A 178 -4.42 -7.75 17.81
C GLY A 178 -3.32 -6.74 17.49
N ALA A 179 -3.13 -6.43 16.24
CA ALA A 179 -2.35 -5.28 15.79
C ALA A 179 -3.26 -4.04 15.81
N LEU A 180 -2.80 -2.95 16.44
CA LEU A 180 -3.62 -1.77 16.69
C LEU A 180 -3.16 -0.59 15.84
N LEU A 181 -4.11 0.17 15.28
CA LEU A 181 -3.89 1.30 14.38
C LEU A 181 -4.38 2.61 15.00
N TYR A 182 -3.42 3.48 15.36
CA TYR A 182 -3.65 4.82 15.90
C TYR A 182 -3.22 5.89 14.90
N PHE A 183 -3.88 7.05 14.92
CA PHE A 183 -3.43 8.21 14.17
C PHE A 183 -2.04 8.69 14.59
N VAL A 184 -1.19 8.98 13.61
CA VAL A 184 0.12 9.57 13.83
C VAL A 184 0.01 11.10 13.86
N LYS A 185 0.60 11.72 14.89
CA LYS A 185 0.73 13.18 15.02
C LYS A 185 2.16 13.64 14.83
N VAL A 186 2.29 14.84 14.30
CA VAL A 186 3.56 15.55 14.23
C VAL A 186 4.02 15.93 15.65
N GLN A 187 5.32 15.72 15.94
CA GLN A 187 5.98 16.20 17.14
C GLN A 187 7.17 17.06 16.72
N CYS A 188 7.11 18.35 17.05
CA CYS A 188 8.20 19.30 16.79
C CYS A 188 9.42 19.01 17.70
N GLY A 189 10.59 19.39 17.23
CA GLY A 189 11.88 19.16 17.90
C GLY A 189 12.95 18.89 16.86
N ALA A 190 13.42 17.65 16.74
CA ALA A 190 14.28 17.24 15.62
C ALA A 190 13.57 17.41 14.27
N LEU A 191 12.26 17.20 14.23
CA LEU A 191 11.43 17.62 13.10
C LEU A 191 11.17 19.13 13.20
N LYS A 192 11.62 19.88 12.19
CA LYS A 192 11.52 21.34 12.20
C LYS A 192 10.09 21.83 12.01
N CYS A 193 9.70 22.79 12.84
CA CYS A 193 8.44 23.50 12.75
C CYS A 193 8.72 25.01 12.69
N PRO A 194 8.37 25.74 11.63
CA PRO A 194 7.76 25.28 10.37
C PRO A 194 8.74 24.50 9.47
N PRO A 195 8.29 23.83 8.36
CA PRO A 195 6.94 23.89 7.79
C PRO A 195 5.92 22.95 8.46
N TYR A 196 6.37 22.00 9.30
CA TYR A 196 5.45 21.15 10.05
C TYR A 196 4.78 21.94 11.18
N VAL A 197 3.62 21.44 11.64
CA VAL A 197 2.84 22.04 12.73
C VAL A 197 2.65 21.00 13.83
N ASP A 198 3.04 21.37 15.04
CA ASP A 198 2.97 20.49 16.20
C ASP A 198 1.57 19.96 16.46
N ALA A 199 1.48 18.71 16.93
CA ALA A 199 0.25 17.99 17.26
C ALA A 199 -0.77 17.83 16.11
N LYS A 200 -0.45 18.23 14.87
CA LYS A 200 -1.31 17.96 13.71
C LYS A 200 -1.28 16.48 13.32
N LEU A 201 -2.43 15.94 12.95
CA LEU A 201 -2.54 14.60 12.34
C LEU A 201 -1.78 14.60 11.00
N LEU A 202 -0.99 13.57 10.81
CA LEU A 202 -0.21 13.41 9.59
C LEU A 202 -1.09 12.85 8.48
N THR A 203 -1.33 13.64 7.45
CA THR A 203 -2.03 13.19 6.23
C THR A 203 -1.10 12.39 5.33
N CYS A 204 -1.66 11.72 4.33
CA CYS A 204 -0.89 11.02 3.30
C CYS A 204 -1.67 10.96 1.98
N VAL A 205 -0.93 10.75 0.90
CA VAL A 205 -1.48 10.41 -0.41
C VAL A 205 -0.71 9.21 -0.98
N VAL A 206 -1.39 8.37 -1.74
CA VAL A 206 -0.78 7.33 -2.58
C VAL A 206 -0.95 7.78 -4.02
N CYS A 207 0.17 7.87 -4.73
CA CYS A 207 0.28 8.45 -6.05
C CYS A 207 0.97 7.50 -7.00
N SER A 208 0.54 7.48 -8.27
CA SER A 208 1.11 6.67 -9.34
C SER A 208 1.60 7.50 -10.52
N LYS A 209 2.58 6.95 -11.29
CA LYS A 209 3.10 7.58 -12.52
C LYS A 209 3.63 6.56 -13.51
#